data_c331da7710d9c91b91134869fa838a80
#
_entry.id   c331da7710d9c91b91134869fa838a80
#
_cell.length_a   1.000
_cell.length_b   1.000
_cell.length_c   1.000
_cell.angle_alpha   90.00
_cell.angle_beta   90.00
_cell.angle_gamma   90.00
#
_symmetry.space_group_name_H-M   'P 1'
#
loop_
_entity.id
_entity.type
_entity.pdbx_description
1 polymer ?
#
loop_
_entity_poly.entity_id
_entity_poly.type
_entity_poly.pdbx_seq_one_letter_code
_entity_poly.pdbx_strand_id
1 'polypeptide(L)'
;MYGLKLIMLLMHGNNIRVIDDNGAFERDEWYMAMSNHQSWADIFVLLVAANYKLPLLKFFMKRELWWIPFVFIANKTLNMPFVNRHSKEAIRKDPSLRTKDYENTVKACKRFLRSPSTIFSYAEGTRYTKEKHLDQQSPYNNLLIPKIGGMATALSAMPKIKTLVDYSVVYESEKRDAWSFLCGDMNKVQILVKKYEIPEKLKEKNYLNDGQYR
;
A
#
# COMPACT_ATOMS: atom_id res chain seq x y z
N MET A 1 14.53 14.69 6.49
CA MET A 1 15.67 14.05 7.18
C MET A 1 15.39 13.73 8.66
N TYR A 2 14.89 14.67 9.46
CA TYR A 2 14.63 14.44 10.90
C TYR A 2 13.51 13.43 11.20
N GLY A 3 12.42 13.42 10.42
CA GLY A 3 11.31 12.48 10.63
C GLY A 3 11.70 11.00 10.50
N LEU A 4 12.58 10.67 9.57
CA LEU A 4 13.04 9.29 9.42
C LEU A 4 13.98 8.87 10.56
N LYS A 5 14.82 9.79 11.06
CA LYS A 5 15.65 9.52 12.25
C LYS A 5 14.79 9.25 13.48
N LEU A 6 13.68 9.98 13.64
CA LEU A 6 12.71 9.75 14.72
C LEU A 6 12.04 8.37 14.56
N ILE A 7 11.64 8.00 13.36
CA ILE A 7 11.07 6.66 13.08
C ILE A 7 12.12 5.58 13.41
N MET A 8 13.37 5.75 12.98
CA MET A 8 14.44 4.81 13.29
C MET A 8 14.73 4.71 14.79
N LEU A 9 14.60 5.82 15.53
CA LEU A 9 14.73 5.84 16.99
C LEU A 9 13.59 5.08 17.67
N LEU A 10 12.34 5.28 17.22
CA LEU A 10 11.16 4.55 17.71
C LEU A 10 11.21 3.06 17.37
N MET A 11 12.01 2.68 16.36
CA MET A 11 12.24 1.29 15.97
C MET A 11 13.46 0.69 16.65
N HIS A 12 14.05 1.38 17.63
CA HIS A 12 15.19 0.90 18.38
C HIS A 12 14.82 -0.42 19.08
N GLY A 13 15.60 -1.46 18.80
CA GLY A 13 15.30 -2.83 19.25
C GLY A 13 14.66 -3.74 18.21
N ASN A 14 14.02 -3.19 17.16
CA ASN A 14 13.49 -3.99 16.07
C ASN A 14 14.58 -4.19 14.98
N ASN A 15 14.99 -5.43 14.76
CA ASN A 15 15.95 -5.76 13.72
C ASN A 15 15.25 -5.97 12.38
N ILE A 16 15.36 -4.96 11.50
CA ILE A 16 14.74 -5.00 10.15
C ILE A 16 15.81 -5.37 9.14
N ARG A 17 15.65 -6.51 8.51
CA ARG A 17 16.50 -6.98 7.43
C ARG A 17 15.78 -6.82 6.09
N VAL A 18 16.29 -5.97 5.23
CA VAL A 18 15.81 -5.80 3.86
C VAL A 18 16.64 -6.67 2.93
N ILE A 19 15.97 -7.55 2.20
CA ILE A 19 16.56 -8.41 1.17
C ILE A 19 16.04 -7.88 -0.16
N ASP A 20 16.93 -7.27 -0.94
CA ASP A 20 16.60 -6.62 -2.20
C ASP A 20 17.37 -7.32 -3.32
N ASP A 21 16.64 -7.97 -4.21
CA ASP A 21 17.19 -8.75 -5.31
C ASP A 21 17.44 -7.95 -6.61
N ASN A 22 16.96 -6.70 -6.70
CA ASN A 22 16.62 -6.16 -8.02
C ASN A 22 17.23 -4.80 -8.38
N GLY A 23 18.33 -4.41 -7.76
CA GLY A 23 19.13 -3.30 -8.23
C GLY A 23 18.57 -1.90 -7.96
N ALA A 24 19.08 -0.91 -8.67
CA ALA A 24 18.78 0.50 -8.45
C ALA A 24 17.36 0.90 -8.87
N PHE A 25 16.80 1.86 -8.13
CA PHE A 25 15.55 2.54 -8.48
C PHE A 25 15.87 3.98 -8.88
N GLU A 26 15.21 4.47 -9.92
CA GLU A 26 15.35 5.85 -10.37
C GLU A 26 14.39 6.75 -9.59
N ARG A 27 14.87 7.90 -9.11
CA ARG A 27 14.07 8.82 -8.29
C ARG A 27 13.14 9.72 -9.08
N ASP A 28 13.33 9.81 -10.36
CA ASP A 28 12.56 10.62 -11.31
C ASP A 28 11.47 9.81 -12.03
N GLU A 29 11.29 8.54 -11.64
CA GLU A 29 10.26 7.66 -12.18
C GLU A 29 9.04 7.50 -11.25
N TRP A 30 7.97 6.90 -11.80
CA TRP A 30 6.75 6.54 -11.07
C TRP A 30 6.68 5.03 -10.89
N TYR A 31 6.42 4.62 -9.66
CA TYR A 31 6.30 3.21 -9.30
C TYR A 31 4.94 2.89 -8.74
N MET A 32 4.51 1.67 -8.90
CA MET A 32 3.48 1.06 -8.10
C MET A 32 4.15 0.15 -7.10
N ALA A 33 3.73 0.21 -5.84
CA ALA A 33 4.23 -0.69 -4.82
C ALA A 33 3.06 -1.38 -4.11
N MET A 34 3.27 -2.62 -3.74
CA MET A 34 2.33 -3.39 -2.93
C MET A 34 3.04 -4.14 -1.81
N SER A 35 2.28 -4.52 -0.80
CA SER A 35 2.73 -5.40 0.27
C SER A 35 1.57 -6.22 0.81
N ASN A 36 1.89 -7.32 1.46
CA ASN A 36 1.01 -7.95 2.43
C ASN A 36 0.77 -7.03 3.63
N HIS A 37 -0.28 -7.27 4.41
CA HIS A 37 -0.64 -6.43 5.55
C HIS A 37 -0.82 -7.26 6.81
N GLN A 38 0.21 -7.27 7.67
CA GLN A 38 0.29 -8.12 8.84
C GLN A 38 0.12 -7.35 10.16
N SER A 39 0.57 -6.08 10.20
CA SER A 39 0.67 -5.30 11.43
C SER A 39 0.35 -3.82 11.21
N TRP A 40 0.09 -3.11 12.29
CA TRP A 40 0.11 -1.65 12.32
C TRP A 40 1.50 -1.08 12.01
N ALA A 41 2.54 -1.83 12.35
CA ALA A 41 3.94 -1.43 12.15
C ALA A 41 4.35 -1.45 10.68
N ASP A 42 3.60 -2.10 9.79
CA ASP A 42 3.97 -2.28 8.38
C ASP A 42 4.32 -0.96 7.70
N ILE A 43 3.60 0.13 8.04
CA ILE A 43 3.85 1.44 7.43
C ILE A 43 5.26 1.96 7.76
N PHE A 44 5.70 1.77 9.01
CA PHE A 44 7.04 2.21 9.45
C PHE A 44 8.12 1.31 8.86
N VAL A 45 7.88 0.01 8.87
CA VAL A 45 8.77 -1.02 8.32
C VAL A 45 8.98 -0.78 6.82
N LEU A 46 7.91 -0.49 6.08
CA LEU A 46 7.97 -0.18 4.64
C LEU A 46 8.64 1.16 4.34
N LEU A 47 8.45 2.18 5.19
CA LEU A 47 9.16 3.45 5.06
C LEU A 47 10.66 3.27 5.22
N VAL A 48 11.10 2.39 6.11
CA VAL A 48 12.52 2.03 6.26
C VAL A 48 13.02 1.25 5.05
N ALA A 49 12.25 0.28 4.56
CA ALA A 49 12.63 -0.52 3.39
C ALA A 49 12.74 0.32 2.11
N ALA A 50 11.81 1.27 1.94
CA ALA A 50 11.82 2.19 0.79
C ALA A 50 12.84 3.33 0.93
N ASN A 51 13.50 3.45 2.08
CA ASN A 51 14.37 4.53 2.48
C ASN A 51 15.30 5.03 1.37
N TYR A 52 14.99 6.20 0.83
CA TYR A 52 15.74 6.90 -0.21
C TYR A 52 15.99 6.11 -1.52
N LYS A 53 15.55 4.88 -1.63
CA LYS A 53 15.67 4.08 -2.85
C LYS A 53 14.58 4.45 -3.84
N LEU A 54 13.33 4.57 -3.37
CA LEU A 54 12.17 4.93 -4.16
C LEU A 54 11.76 6.39 -3.98
N PRO A 55 11.08 7.00 -4.97
CA PRO A 55 10.33 8.24 -4.76
C PRO A 55 9.32 8.07 -3.61
N LEU A 56 8.88 9.21 -3.06
CA LEU A 56 8.00 9.24 -1.90
C LEU A 56 6.82 8.27 -2.02
N LEU A 57 6.68 7.39 -1.03
CA LEU A 57 5.53 6.49 -0.91
C LEU A 57 4.26 7.30 -0.66
N LYS A 58 3.26 7.13 -1.51
CA LYS A 58 1.95 7.76 -1.40
C LYS A 58 0.87 6.70 -1.22
N PHE A 59 0.19 6.77 -0.10
CA PHE A 59 -0.88 5.85 0.26
C PHE A 59 -2.25 6.43 -0.09
N PHE A 60 -3.17 5.58 -0.52
CA PHE A 60 -4.58 5.95 -0.54
C PHE A 60 -5.13 5.86 0.89
N MET A 61 -5.33 7.01 1.50
CA MET A 61 -5.84 7.06 2.87
C MET A 61 -7.36 6.99 2.90
N LYS A 62 -7.91 6.21 3.84
CA LYS A 62 -9.35 6.22 4.08
C LYS A 62 -9.76 7.59 4.64
N ARG A 63 -10.89 8.12 4.15
CA ARG A 63 -11.40 9.42 4.58
C ARG A 63 -11.67 9.46 6.09
N GLU A 64 -12.09 8.34 6.68
CA GLU A 64 -12.38 8.24 8.12
C GLU A 64 -11.17 8.53 9.01
N LEU A 65 -9.95 8.54 8.47
CA LEU A 65 -8.73 8.84 9.23
C LEU A 65 -8.42 10.35 9.31
N TRP A 66 -9.23 11.21 8.69
CA TRP A 66 -9.00 12.66 8.67
C TRP A 66 -9.04 13.33 10.05
N TRP A 67 -9.77 12.74 11.00
CA TRP A 67 -9.91 13.27 12.36
C TRP A 67 -8.68 13.04 13.24
N ILE A 68 -7.73 12.16 12.82
CA ILE A 68 -6.48 11.95 13.54
C ILE A 68 -5.50 13.07 13.16
N PRO A 69 -5.16 14.00 14.08
CA PRO A 69 -4.42 15.23 13.73
C PRO A 69 -3.10 14.95 13.00
N PHE A 70 -2.30 13.99 13.50
CA PHE A 70 -1.01 13.64 12.88
C PHE A 70 -1.18 13.04 11.48
N VAL A 71 -2.19 12.21 11.28
CA VAL A 71 -2.51 11.62 9.96
C VAL A 71 -2.95 12.71 8.99
N PHE A 72 -3.79 13.63 9.45
CA PHE A 72 -4.25 14.77 8.64
C PHE A 72 -3.08 15.65 8.18
N ILE A 73 -2.20 16.06 9.13
CA ILE A 73 -1.04 16.91 8.84
C ILE A 73 -0.09 16.19 7.86
N ALA A 74 0.28 14.94 8.15
CA ALA A 74 1.14 14.14 7.28
C ALA A 74 0.54 14.00 5.88
N ASN A 75 -0.75 13.72 5.80
CA ASN A 75 -1.47 13.54 4.55
C ASN A 75 -1.49 14.83 3.70
N LYS A 76 -1.76 15.97 4.34
CA LYS A 76 -1.76 17.29 3.68
C LYS A 76 -0.37 17.67 3.20
N THR A 77 0.65 17.47 4.04
CA THR A 77 2.06 17.80 3.72
C THR A 77 2.61 16.93 2.60
N LEU A 78 2.27 15.65 2.57
CA LEU A 78 2.75 14.70 1.57
C LEU A 78 1.85 14.64 0.32
N ASN A 79 0.83 15.49 0.24
CA ASN A 79 -0.16 15.50 -0.86
C ASN A 79 -0.80 14.12 -1.09
N MET A 80 -1.09 13.38 -0.02
CA MET A 80 -1.77 12.10 -0.10
C MET A 80 -3.29 12.33 -0.14
N PRO A 81 -4.02 11.83 -1.16
CA PRO A 81 -5.46 12.05 -1.23
C PRO A 81 -6.21 11.13 -0.28
N PHE A 82 -7.22 11.67 0.38
CA PHE A 82 -8.25 10.85 0.99
C PHE A 82 -9.17 10.31 -0.11
N VAL A 83 -9.37 9.00 -0.10
CA VAL A 83 -10.25 8.33 -1.05
C VAL A 83 -11.43 7.74 -0.29
N ASN A 84 -12.63 8.08 -0.73
CA ASN A 84 -13.83 7.40 -0.29
C ASN A 84 -13.87 6.02 -0.95
N ARG A 85 -14.12 5.00 -0.17
CA ARG A 85 -14.39 3.65 -0.66
C ARG A 85 -15.65 3.16 0.02
N HIS A 86 -16.70 3.01 -0.74
CA HIS A 86 -17.96 2.49 -0.22
C HIS A 86 -17.88 1.00 0.05
N SER A 87 -18.65 0.54 1.03
CA SER A 87 -18.73 -0.89 1.35
C SER A 87 -19.39 -1.67 0.21
N LYS A 88 -19.12 -2.98 0.14
CA LYS A 88 -19.79 -3.85 -0.85
C LYS A 88 -21.32 -3.78 -0.73
N GLU A 89 -21.84 -3.65 0.49
CA GLU A 89 -23.27 -3.53 0.76
C GLU A 89 -23.83 -2.21 0.25
N ALA A 90 -23.13 -1.09 0.44
CA ALA A 90 -23.52 0.19 -0.10
C ALA A 90 -23.57 0.16 -1.62
N ILE A 91 -22.54 -0.41 -2.26
CA ILE A 91 -22.47 -0.56 -3.73
C ILE A 91 -23.57 -1.50 -4.25
N ARG A 92 -23.98 -2.53 -3.49
CA ARG A 92 -25.13 -3.39 -3.86
C ARG A 92 -26.44 -2.63 -3.84
N LYS A 93 -26.62 -1.70 -2.89
CA LYS A 93 -27.82 -0.83 -2.78
C LYS A 93 -27.83 0.27 -3.84
N ASP A 94 -26.67 0.86 -4.12
CA ASP A 94 -26.49 1.91 -5.12
C ASP A 94 -25.26 1.64 -5.98
N PRO A 95 -25.41 1.00 -7.15
CA PRO A 95 -24.28 0.70 -8.05
C PRO A 95 -23.54 1.95 -8.56
N SER A 96 -24.15 3.13 -8.54
CA SER A 96 -23.51 4.38 -8.97
C SER A 96 -22.32 4.77 -8.09
N LEU A 97 -22.30 4.32 -6.84
CA LEU A 97 -21.20 4.56 -5.90
C LEU A 97 -19.87 3.98 -6.39
N ARG A 98 -19.93 2.90 -7.16
CA ARG A 98 -18.73 2.29 -7.76
C ARG A 98 -18.06 3.24 -8.77
N THR A 99 -18.86 3.89 -9.62
CA THR A 99 -18.35 4.89 -10.57
C THR A 99 -17.76 6.09 -9.83
N LYS A 100 -18.43 6.56 -8.79
CA LYS A 100 -17.91 7.65 -7.94
C LYS A 100 -16.57 7.30 -7.29
N ASP A 101 -16.42 6.07 -6.77
CA ASP A 101 -15.16 5.60 -6.17
C ASP A 101 -14.04 5.54 -7.22
N TYR A 102 -14.37 5.09 -8.41
CA TYR A 102 -13.42 5.07 -9.53
C TYR A 102 -12.96 6.49 -9.90
N GLU A 103 -13.89 7.41 -10.14
CA GLU A 103 -13.61 8.80 -10.49
C GLU A 103 -12.76 9.50 -9.41
N ASN A 104 -13.10 9.31 -8.14
CA ASN A 104 -12.33 9.83 -7.01
C ASN A 104 -10.89 9.30 -7.01
N THR A 105 -10.71 8.00 -7.30
CA THR A 105 -9.39 7.39 -7.38
C THR A 105 -8.60 7.95 -8.56
N VAL A 106 -9.21 8.08 -9.75
CA VAL A 106 -8.59 8.69 -10.93
C VAL A 106 -8.18 10.13 -10.66
N LYS A 107 -9.05 10.92 -10.03
CA LYS A 107 -8.75 12.32 -9.64
C LYS A 107 -7.58 12.40 -8.67
N ALA A 108 -7.49 11.46 -7.73
CA ALA A 108 -6.36 11.34 -6.82
C ALA A 108 -5.05 11.01 -7.55
N CYS A 109 -5.09 10.05 -8.46
CA CYS A 109 -3.94 9.64 -9.26
C CYS A 109 -3.38 10.79 -10.13
N LYS A 110 -4.25 11.62 -10.72
CA LYS A 110 -3.82 12.81 -11.49
C LYS A 110 -2.95 13.77 -10.68
N ARG A 111 -3.15 13.86 -9.36
CA ARG A 111 -2.30 14.68 -8.48
C ARG A 111 -0.89 14.08 -8.34
N PHE A 112 -0.78 12.75 -8.37
CA PHE A 112 0.50 12.06 -8.25
C PHE A 112 1.37 12.19 -9.51
N LEU A 113 0.78 12.50 -10.66
CA LEU A 113 1.51 12.76 -11.91
C LEU A 113 2.35 14.05 -11.90
N ARG A 114 2.13 14.94 -10.91
CA ARG A 114 2.86 16.23 -10.82
C ARG A 114 4.33 16.06 -10.43
N SER A 115 4.66 15.00 -9.72
CA SER A 115 6.04 14.69 -9.32
C SER A 115 6.23 13.18 -9.21
N PRO A 116 7.43 12.67 -9.50
CA PRO A 116 7.77 11.27 -9.29
C PRO A 116 7.33 10.78 -7.92
N SER A 117 6.66 9.65 -7.88
CA SER A 117 6.12 9.10 -6.64
C SER A 117 5.83 7.61 -6.77
N THR A 118 5.82 6.93 -5.64
CA THR A 118 5.47 5.52 -5.53
C THR A 118 4.06 5.39 -4.97
N ILE A 119 3.12 4.89 -5.76
CA ILE A 119 1.75 4.65 -5.32
C ILE A 119 1.72 3.31 -4.59
N PHE A 120 1.38 3.36 -3.32
CA PHE A 120 1.39 2.18 -2.46
C PHE A 120 -0.02 1.68 -2.13
N SER A 121 -0.20 0.35 -2.17
CA SER A 121 -1.43 -0.30 -1.75
C SER A 121 -1.13 -1.63 -1.04
N TYR A 122 -1.80 -1.87 0.07
CA TYR A 122 -1.86 -3.24 0.61
C TYR A 122 -2.78 -4.08 -0.27
N ALA A 123 -2.24 -5.13 -0.88
CA ALA A 123 -2.99 -5.96 -1.83
C ALA A 123 -4.25 -6.57 -1.21
N GLU A 124 -4.19 -6.95 0.04
CA GLU A 124 -5.31 -7.55 0.81
C GLU A 124 -6.39 -6.52 1.19
N GLY A 125 -6.07 -5.23 1.18
CA GLY A 125 -6.99 -4.14 1.54
C GLY A 125 -7.41 -4.09 3.02
N THR A 126 -6.95 -5.02 3.84
CA THR A 126 -7.13 -5.06 5.30
C THR A 126 -6.03 -5.90 5.92
N ARG A 127 -5.78 -5.73 7.22
CA ARG A 127 -4.81 -6.55 7.94
C ARG A 127 -5.26 -8.01 8.01
N TYR A 128 -4.28 -8.91 7.83
CA TYR A 128 -4.48 -10.34 7.99
C TYR A 128 -4.92 -10.67 9.42
N THR A 129 -5.93 -11.52 9.53
CA THR A 129 -6.29 -12.25 10.74
C THR A 129 -6.72 -13.66 10.36
N LYS A 130 -6.54 -14.63 11.26
CA LYS A 130 -6.96 -16.02 11.01
C LYS A 130 -8.47 -16.12 10.72
N GLU A 131 -9.30 -15.34 11.44
CA GLU A 131 -10.74 -15.27 11.21
C GLU A 131 -11.08 -14.83 9.78
N LYS A 132 -10.53 -13.70 9.33
CA LYS A 132 -10.76 -13.20 7.96
C LYS A 132 -10.24 -14.17 6.89
N HIS A 133 -9.15 -14.88 7.19
CA HIS A 133 -8.61 -15.86 6.28
C HIS A 133 -9.58 -17.04 6.09
N LEU A 134 -10.13 -17.54 7.19
CA LEU A 134 -11.17 -18.60 7.18
C LEU A 134 -12.46 -18.12 6.51
N ASP A 135 -12.95 -16.94 6.86
CA ASP A 135 -14.17 -16.35 6.28
C ASP A 135 -14.07 -16.17 4.76
N GLN A 136 -12.89 -15.83 4.26
CA GLN A 136 -12.64 -15.66 2.83
C GLN A 136 -12.32 -16.97 2.11
N GLN A 137 -12.08 -18.06 2.84
CA GLN A 137 -11.59 -19.33 2.27
C GLN A 137 -10.38 -19.09 1.36
N SER A 138 -9.43 -18.26 1.86
CA SER A 138 -8.29 -17.88 1.04
C SER A 138 -7.48 -19.08 0.60
N PRO A 139 -7.13 -19.20 -0.69
CA PRO A 139 -6.29 -20.28 -1.19
C PRO A 139 -4.80 -20.13 -0.80
N TYR A 140 -4.44 -18.99 -0.22
CA TYR A 140 -3.07 -18.68 0.19
C TYR A 140 -2.88 -18.98 1.67
N ASN A 141 -1.77 -19.59 2.06
CA ASN A 141 -1.55 -19.99 3.46
C ASN A 141 -1.51 -18.83 4.46
N ASN A 142 -0.93 -17.71 4.08
CA ASN A 142 -0.66 -16.57 4.97
C ASN A 142 -1.14 -15.22 4.43
N LEU A 143 -2.01 -15.21 3.44
CA LEU A 143 -2.54 -14.01 2.81
C LEU A 143 -4.05 -14.08 2.68
N LEU A 144 -4.70 -12.92 2.74
CA LEU A 144 -6.10 -12.79 2.35
C LEU A 144 -6.22 -12.71 0.82
N ILE A 145 -7.43 -12.89 0.30
CA ILE A 145 -7.69 -12.73 -1.14
C ILE A 145 -7.39 -11.29 -1.56
N PRO A 146 -6.51 -11.05 -2.57
CA PRO A 146 -6.16 -9.71 -3.02
C PRO A 146 -7.34 -8.93 -3.57
N LYS A 147 -7.35 -7.61 -3.31
CA LYS A 147 -8.33 -6.66 -3.82
C LYS A 147 -7.69 -5.75 -4.86
N ILE A 148 -7.71 -6.19 -6.10
CA ILE A 148 -6.98 -5.55 -7.19
C ILE A 148 -7.59 -4.24 -7.70
N GLY A 149 -8.87 -3.93 -7.41
CA GLY A 149 -9.59 -2.83 -8.03
C GLY A 149 -8.92 -1.46 -7.89
N GLY A 150 -8.39 -1.12 -6.71
CA GLY A 150 -7.70 0.14 -6.48
C GLY A 150 -6.40 0.26 -7.28
N MET A 151 -5.64 -0.83 -7.35
CA MET A 151 -4.37 -0.87 -8.11
C MET A 151 -4.64 -0.79 -9.62
N ALA A 152 -5.60 -1.56 -10.12
CA ALA A 152 -5.99 -1.53 -11.53
C ALA A 152 -6.46 -0.13 -11.97
N THR A 153 -7.27 0.55 -11.14
CA THR A 153 -7.69 1.93 -11.40
C THR A 153 -6.50 2.88 -11.41
N ALA A 154 -5.55 2.72 -10.48
CA ALA A 154 -4.36 3.57 -10.43
C ALA A 154 -3.46 3.35 -11.66
N LEU A 155 -3.27 2.11 -12.11
CA LEU A 155 -2.50 1.79 -13.32
C LEU A 155 -3.13 2.42 -14.57
N SER A 156 -4.45 2.28 -14.76
CA SER A 156 -5.15 2.90 -15.88
C SER A 156 -5.07 4.43 -15.85
N ALA A 157 -5.05 5.04 -14.65
CA ALA A 157 -4.98 6.50 -14.51
C ALA A 157 -3.57 7.06 -14.60
N MET A 158 -2.53 6.22 -14.50
CA MET A 158 -1.14 6.63 -14.43
C MET A 158 -0.26 5.82 -15.40
N PRO A 159 -0.31 6.09 -16.71
CA PRO A 159 0.42 5.32 -17.73
C PRO A 159 1.96 5.40 -17.58
N LYS A 160 2.46 6.40 -16.85
CA LYS A 160 3.89 6.54 -16.54
C LYS A 160 4.45 5.44 -15.65
N ILE A 161 3.59 4.73 -14.90
CA ILE A 161 4.02 3.62 -14.05
C ILE A 161 4.35 2.42 -14.94
N LYS A 162 5.61 2.01 -14.96
CA LYS A 162 6.11 0.86 -15.72
C LYS A 162 6.52 -0.30 -14.82
N THR A 163 6.72 -0.02 -13.54
CA THR A 163 7.30 -0.98 -12.60
C THR A 163 6.42 -1.15 -11.36
N LEU A 164 6.22 -2.41 -10.99
CA LEU A 164 5.63 -2.83 -9.72
C LEU A 164 6.73 -3.28 -8.78
N VAL A 165 6.71 -2.79 -7.55
CA VAL A 165 7.59 -3.19 -6.45
C VAL A 165 6.76 -3.96 -5.43
N ASP A 166 7.11 -5.21 -5.22
CA ASP A 166 6.45 -6.07 -4.23
C ASP A 166 7.30 -6.17 -2.96
N TYR A 167 6.70 -5.82 -1.84
CA TYR A 167 7.28 -5.94 -0.51
C TYR A 167 6.60 -7.09 0.23
N SER A 168 7.29 -8.20 0.41
CA SER A 168 6.82 -9.28 1.26
C SER A 168 7.39 -9.12 2.67
N VAL A 169 6.55 -8.72 3.62
CA VAL A 169 6.94 -8.49 5.02
C VAL A 169 6.63 -9.71 5.85
N VAL A 170 7.66 -10.20 6.57
CA VAL A 170 7.57 -11.36 7.46
C VAL A 170 8.05 -10.95 8.85
N TYR A 171 7.22 -11.17 9.84
CA TYR A 171 7.52 -11.00 11.25
C TYR A 171 7.77 -12.36 11.90
N GLU A 172 8.91 -12.53 12.54
CA GLU A 172 9.19 -13.75 13.33
C GLU A 172 8.44 -13.73 14.66
N SER A 173 8.10 -12.54 15.17
CA SER A 173 7.30 -12.39 16.40
C SER A 173 5.83 -12.70 16.17
N GLU A 174 5.21 -13.41 17.12
CA GLU A 174 3.74 -13.60 17.15
C GLU A 174 3.01 -12.32 17.53
N LYS A 175 3.60 -11.50 18.39
CA LYS A 175 3.06 -10.20 18.79
C LYS A 175 3.29 -9.19 17.67
N ARG A 176 2.21 -8.64 17.12
CA ARG A 176 2.23 -7.75 15.95
C ARG A 176 1.37 -6.49 16.14
N ASP A 177 1.13 -6.14 17.37
CA ASP A 177 0.39 -4.93 17.73
C ASP A 177 1.30 -3.70 17.84
N ALA A 178 0.68 -2.52 17.91
CA ALA A 178 1.40 -1.25 17.94
C ALA A 178 2.28 -1.10 19.19
N TRP A 179 1.84 -1.62 20.32
CA TRP A 179 2.57 -1.53 21.58
C TRP A 179 3.83 -2.38 21.54
N SER A 180 3.73 -3.62 21.09
CA SER A 180 4.88 -4.51 20.90
C SER A 180 5.93 -3.92 19.96
N PHE A 181 5.48 -3.17 18.92
CA PHE A 181 6.39 -2.44 18.04
C PHE A 181 7.14 -1.32 18.79
N LEU A 182 6.42 -0.51 19.58
CA LEU A 182 7.02 0.60 20.33
C LEU A 182 7.97 0.10 21.43
N CYS A 183 7.69 -1.05 22.04
CA CYS A 183 8.55 -1.68 23.05
C CYS A 183 9.77 -2.41 22.45
N GLY A 184 9.87 -2.54 21.11
CA GLY A 184 10.95 -3.29 20.47
C GLY A 184 10.77 -4.82 20.53
N ASP A 185 9.58 -5.30 20.92
CA ASP A 185 9.29 -6.74 21.05
C ASP A 185 9.09 -7.44 19.69
N MET A 186 8.94 -6.67 18.61
CA MET A 186 8.81 -7.19 17.24
C MET A 186 10.19 -7.46 16.64
N ASN A 187 10.96 -8.31 17.31
CA ASN A 187 12.32 -8.69 16.89
C ASN A 187 12.26 -9.37 15.52
N LYS A 188 13.28 -9.06 14.69
CA LYS A 188 13.52 -9.69 13.39
C LYS A 188 12.33 -9.59 12.41
N VAL A 189 12.30 -8.48 11.73
CA VAL A 189 11.43 -8.26 10.59
C VAL A 189 12.23 -8.47 9.30
N GLN A 190 11.78 -9.37 8.45
CA GLN A 190 12.37 -9.59 7.14
C GLN A 190 11.47 -8.98 6.06
N ILE A 191 12.08 -8.28 5.13
CA ILE A 191 11.39 -7.67 4.00
C ILE A 191 12.07 -8.12 2.73
N LEU A 192 11.38 -8.92 1.95
CA LEU A 192 11.82 -9.27 0.60
C LEU A 192 11.25 -8.25 -0.37
N VAL A 193 12.13 -7.66 -1.19
CA VAL A 193 11.75 -6.67 -2.21
C VAL A 193 11.97 -7.28 -3.58
N LYS A 194 10.92 -7.30 -4.40
CA LYS A 194 10.98 -7.77 -5.78
C LYS A 194 10.44 -6.72 -6.73
N LYS A 195 11.05 -6.62 -7.91
CA LYS A 195 10.72 -5.66 -8.96
C LYS A 195 10.17 -6.41 -10.16
N TYR A 196 9.02 -5.97 -10.68
CA TYR A 196 8.37 -6.55 -11.85
C TYR A 196 8.08 -5.46 -12.87
N GLU A 197 8.32 -5.74 -14.13
CA GLU A 197 7.82 -4.90 -15.21
C GLU A 197 6.31 -5.12 -15.39
N ILE A 198 5.57 -4.03 -15.56
CA ILE A 198 4.13 -4.07 -15.78
C ILE A 198 3.88 -4.13 -17.29
N PRO A 199 3.31 -5.23 -17.80
CA PRO A 199 2.95 -5.34 -19.21
C PRO A 199 1.97 -4.24 -19.62
N GLU A 200 2.19 -3.61 -20.78
CA GLU A 200 1.33 -2.54 -21.31
C GLU A 200 -0.15 -2.97 -21.41
N LYS A 201 -0.38 -4.23 -21.73
CA LYS A 201 -1.74 -4.84 -21.78
C LYS A 201 -2.56 -4.62 -20.51
N LEU A 202 -1.90 -4.52 -19.34
CA LEU A 202 -2.59 -4.28 -18.06
C LEU A 202 -3.03 -2.82 -17.89
N LYS A 203 -2.43 -1.88 -18.63
CA LYS A 203 -2.76 -0.45 -18.57
C LYS A 203 -3.91 -0.09 -19.49
N GLU A 204 -4.04 -0.77 -20.62
CA GLU A 204 -5.06 -0.52 -21.63
C GLU A 204 -6.47 -0.95 -21.20
N LYS A 205 -6.56 -1.85 -20.23
CA LYS A 205 -7.83 -2.44 -19.82
C LYS A 205 -8.54 -1.59 -18.77
N ASN A 206 -9.79 -1.25 -19.03
CA ASN A 206 -10.63 -0.53 -18.08
C ASN A 206 -11.25 -1.53 -17.07
N TYR A 207 -10.76 -1.51 -15.84
CA TYR A 207 -11.23 -2.36 -14.76
C TYR A 207 -12.76 -2.34 -14.55
N LEU A 208 -13.44 -1.23 -14.86
CA LEU A 208 -14.90 -1.13 -14.72
C LEU A 208 -15.64 -2.00 -15.74
N ASN A 209 -15.10 -2.15 -16.92
CA ASN A 209 -15.78 -2.76 -18.06
C ASN A 209 -15.35 -4.21 -18.32
N ASP A 210 -14.23 -4.64 -17.76
CA ASP A 210 -13.68 -5.97 -18.02
C ASP A 210 -14.00 -6.93 -16.87
N GLY A 211 -14.99 -7.82 -17.11
CA GLY A 211 -15.42 -8.82 -16.13
C GLY A 211 -14.38 -9.88 -15.77
N GLN A 212 -13.32 -10.05 -16.59
CA GLN A 212 -12.22 -10.98 -16.32
C GLN A 212 -11.27 -10.50 -15.21
N TYR A 213 -11.32 -9.21 -14.86
CA TYR A 213 -10.53 -8.62 -13.79
C TYR A 213 -11.27 -8.56 -12.44
N ARG A 214 -12.41 -9.21 -12.32
CA ARG A 214 -13.18 -9.35 -11.09
C ARG A 214 -12.89 -10.67 -10.44
#